data_000bb21ccd2b32ec9adb647b0dccddbc
#
_entry.id   000bb21ccd2b32ec9adb647b0dccddbc
#
_cell.length_a   1.000
_cell.length_b   1.000
_cell.length_c   1.000
_cell.angle_alpha   90.00
_cell.angle_beta   90.00
_cell.angle_gamma   90.00
#
_symmetry.space_group_name_H-M   'P 1'
#
loop_
_entity.id
_entity.type
_entity.pdbx_description
1 polymer ?
#
loop_
_entity_poly.entity_id
_entity_poly.type
_entity_poly.pdbx_seq_one_letter_code
_entity_poly.pdbx_strand_id
1 'polypeptide(L)'
;MLYQVTCKRCGKKFKISVDNVLRTTSVCPYCGQKLAILIPDKQISTTEKQTLEPQDTSSQNKEEKSSYENKEKKQPANKSNKWSRKIIFTLLFAILLIGSFLSFSWYQQYQKELVRIERQHHRDSVMKVREMLQTKLALAQKQKRIQTMACTFLRSFYLNAILSGADVTQYEPYLTNNCKRILYGNDENAFDLDKQSAWWGLFGTLSGLENADELIRNLRVSYYEKDWYKVRLSQNGTTDQRLVKLKIVGNKFLIDDAR
;
A
#
# COMPACT_ATOMS: atom_id res chain seq x y z
N MET A 1 -6.98 -13.52 12.66
CA MET A 1 -6.93 -13.18 14.11
C MET A 1 -8.17 -12.37 14.48
N LEU A 2 -8.67 -12.53 15.73
CA LEU A 2 -9.85 -11.78 16.21
C LEU A 2 -9.40 -10.59 17.06
N TYR A 3 -9.83 -9.39 16.67
CA TYR A 3 -9.56 -8.15 17.41
C TYR A 3 -10.84 -7.57 17.98
N GLN A 4 -10.78 -7.06 19.22
CA GLN A 4 -11.89 -6.37 19.85
C GLN A 4 -11.77 -4.86 19.59
N VAL A 5 -12.81 -4.28 19.02
CA VAL A 5 -12.85 -2.86 18.63
C VAL A 5 -13.99 -2.16 19.37
N THR A 6 -13.74 -0.93 19.84
CA THR A 6 -14.75 -0.06 20.44
C THR A 6 -15.19 1.00 19.44
N CYS A 7 -16.47 1.09 19.16
CA CYS A 7 -17.01 2.11 18.27
C CYS A 7 -17.01 3.50 18.96
N LYS A 8 -16.32 4.47 18.35
CA LYS A 8 -16.25 5.85 18.90
C LYS A 8 -17.60 6.57 18.93
N ARG A 9 -18.56 6.18 18.06
CA ARG A 9 -19.87 6.83 17.96
C ARG A 9 -20.86 6.31 19.00
N CYS A 10 -20.93 4.98 19.21
CA CYS A 10 -21.91 4.39 20.11
C CYS A 10 -21.32 3.73 21.35
N GLY A 11 -20.00 3.72 21.54
CA GLY A 11 -19.28 3.14 22.68
C GLY A 11 -19.32 1.61 22.75
N LYS A 12 -20.06 0.92 21.90
CA LYS A 12 -20.19 -0.54 21.96
C LYS A 12 -18.97 -1.25 21.42
N LYS A 13 -18.60 -2.38 22.08
CA LYS A 13 -17.49 -3.24 21.72
C LYS A 13 -17.98 -4.40 20.83
N PHE A 14 -17.24 -4.73 19.79
CA PHE A 14 -17.52 -5.88 18.91
C PHE A 14 -16.21 -6.50 18.40
N LYS A 15 -16.28 -7.74 17.93
CA LYS A 15 -15.12 -8.47 17.44
C LYS A 15 -15.10 -8.45 15.91
N ILE A 16 -13.90 -8.29 15.33
CA ILE A 16 -13.66 -8.39 13.90
C ILE A 16 -12.61 -9.46 13.61
N SER A 17 -12.78 -10.20 12.52
CA SER A 17 -11.75 -11.11 11.99
C SER A 17 -10.92 -10.36 10.97
N VAL A 18 -9.59 -10.43 11.09
CA VAL A 18 -8.67 -9.76 10.17
C VAL A 18 -7.56 -10.73 9.78
N ASP A 19 -7.38 -10.90 8.48
CA ASP A 19 -6.33 -11.73 7.89
C ASP A 19 -5.17 -10.83 7.46
N ASN A 20 -4.11 -10.80 8.28
CA ASN A 20 -2.78 -10.23 8.00
C ASN A 20 -2.71 -8.88 7.25
N VAL A 21 -3.63 -7.97 7.52
CA VAL A 21 -3.68 -6.66 6.89
C VAL A 21 -3.47 -5.57 7.93
N LEU A 22 -2.49 -4.69 7.73
CA LEU A 22 -2.14 -3.58 8.64
C LEU A 22 -3.27 -2.55 8.77
N ARG A 23 -4.19 -2.49 7.83
CA ARG A 23 -5.32 -1.56 7.82
C ARG A 23 -6.57 -2.23 7.26
N THR A 24 -7.64 -2.22 8.04
CA THR A 24 -8.93 -2.75 7.59
C THR A 24 -10.05 -1.75 7.86
N THR A 25 -11.13 -1.84 7.09
CA THR A 25 -12.35 -1.07 7.33
C THR A 25 -13.47 -2.02 7.74
N SER A 26 -14.19 -1.69 8.82
CA SER A 26 -15.34 -2.46 9.28
C SER A 26 -16.51 -1.53 9.59
N VAL A 27 -17.72 -2.08 9.57
CA VAL A 27 -18.94 -1.33 9.92
C VAL A 27 -19.39 -1.76 11.30
N CYS A 28 -19.66 -0.80 12.17
CA CYS A 28 -20.18 -1.10 13.49
C CYS A 28 -21.57 -1.75 13.38
N PRO A 29 -21.80 -2.96 13.92
CA PRO A 29 -23.07 -3.66 13.81
C PRO A 29 -24.20 -3.00 14.59
N TYR A 30 -23.88 -2.07 15.50
CA TYR A 30 -24.85 -1.41 16.38
C TYR A 30 -25.33 -0.05 15.88
N CYS A 31 -24.51 0.68 15.11
CA CYS A 31 -24.86 2.04 14.66
C CYS A 31 -24.55 2.33 13.19
N GLY A 32 -24.07 1.34 12.43
CA GLY A 32 -23.77 1.48 11.01
C GLY A 32 -22.56 2.36 10.66
N GLN A 33 -21.81 2.85 11.64
CA GLN A 33 -20.64 3.70 11.36
C GLN A 33 -19.49 2.89 10.75
N LYS A 34 -18.90 3.38 9.66
CA LYS A 34 -17.66 2.85 9.08
C LYS A 34 -16.47 3.25 9.95
N LEU A 35 -15.67 2.27 10.32
CA LEU A 35 -14.47 2.43 11.16
C LEU A 35 -13.24 2.00 10.37
N ALA A 36 -12.24 2.86 10.29
CA ALA A 36 -10.91 2.49 9.83
C ALA A 36 -10.10 2.01 11.03
N ILE A 37 -9.62 0.78 10.99
CA ILE A 37 -8.92 0.12 12.07
C ILE A 37 -7.47 -0.09 11.64
N LEU A 38 -6.54 0.47 12.41
CA LEU A 38 -5.11 0.25 12.27
C LEU A 38 -4.71 -0.84 13.25
N ILE A 39 -4.10 -1.89 12.76
CA ILE A 39 -3.57 -2.98 13.57
C ILE A 39 -2.08 -2.73 13.72
N PRO A 40 -1.58 -2.50 14.95
CA PRO A 40 -0.15 -2.32 15.16
C PRO A 40 0.60 -3.61 14.82
N ASP A 41 1.68 -3.47 14.05
CA ASP A 41 2.62 -4.54 13.80
C ASP A 41 3.19 -5.03 15.14
N LYS A 42 2.99 -6.31 15.42
CA LYS A 42 3.48 -6.92 16.64
C LYS A 42 4.98 -7.16 16.51
N GLN A 43 5.78 -6.11 16.70
CA GLN A 43 7.17 -6.31 17.06
C GLN A 43 7.23 -6.83 18.50
N ILE A 44 7.73 -8.02 18.63
CA ILE A 44 8.09 -8.68 19.88
C ILE A 44 9.19 -7.86 20.54
N SER A 45 8.88 -7.22 21.65
CA SER A 45 9.88 -6.92 22.69
C SER A 45 9.21 -6.68 24.04
N THR A 46 9.53 -7.50 24.88
CA THR A 46 9.62 -7.68 26.33
C THR A 46 9.51 -6.39 27.16
N THR A 47 8.62 -6.45 28.16
CA THR A 47 8.75 -5.95 29.54
C THR A 47 9.05 -4.48 29.78
N GLU A 48 8.12 -3.74 30.33
CA GLU A 48 8.19 -3.32 31.74
C GLU A 48 6.90 -2.62 32.20
N LYS A 49 6.45 -3.05 33.35
CA LYS A 49 5.45 -2.43 34.21
C LYS A 49 5.90 -1.06 34.65
N GLN A 50 5.05 -0.06 34.57
CA GLN A 50 4.94 0.91 35.66
C GLN A 50 3.53 1.48 35.75
N THR A 51 2.90 1.10 36.80
CA THR A 51 1.73 1.65 37.50
C THR A 51 2.04 3.06 37.97
N LEU A 52 1.16 4.01 37.67
CA LEU A 52 0.91 5.15 38.59
C LEU A 52 -0.53 5.59 38.43
N GLU A 53 -1.27 5.38 39.48
CA GLU A 53 -2.62 5.83 39.75
C GLU A 53 -2.68 7.34 40.05
N PRO A 54 -3.88 7.94 40.07
CA PRO A 54 -4.08 9.36 40.12
C PRO A 54 -4.10 9.88 41.56
N GLN A 55 -3.63 11.08 41.80
CA GLN A 55 -3.86 11.80 43.04
C GLN A 55 -4.78 12.98 42.82
N ASP A 56 -5.98 12.83 43.39
CA ASP A 56 -6.81 13.90 43.90
C ASP A 56 -6.04 14.72 44.92
N THR A 57 -6.18 16.03 44.86
CA THR A 57 -6.01 16.85 46.05
C THR A 57 -6.94 18.06 45.99
N SER A 58 -8.01 17.95 46.76
CA SER A 58 -8.78 19.03 47.29
C SER A 58 -8.01 19.65 48.48
N SER A 59 -8.12 20.94 48.68
CA SER A 59 -8.08 21.67 49.99
C SER A 59 -8.29 23.14 49.69
N GLN A 60 -9.44 23.65 50.02
CA GLN A 60 -9.89 24.20 51.31
C GLN A 60 -9.07 25.37 51.80
N ASN A 61 -9.84 26.46 51.93
CA ASN A 61 -9.90 27.45 53.05
C ASN A 61 -8.73 28.40 53.29
N LYS A 62 -9.04 29.68 53.24
CA LYS A 62 -9.16 30.43 54.53
C LYS A 62 -9.77 31.79 54.32
N GLU A 63 -10.82 32.03 55.18
CA GLU A 63 -11.31 33.31 55.56
C GLU A 63 -10.22 34.10 56.29
N GLU A 64 -10.21 35.41 56.09
CA GLU A 64 -9.77 36.32 57.15
C GLU A 64 -10.58 37.60 57.10
N LYS A 65 -11.32 37.79 58.20
CA LYS A 65 -12.03 38.97 58.64
C LYS A 65 -11.05 40.08 59.10
N SER A 66 -11.33 41.30 58.73
CA SER A 66 -11.03 42.48 59.63
C SER A 66 -11.88 43.67 59.20
N SER A 67 -12.73 44.05 59.90
CA SER A 67 -13.31 44.96 60.79
C SER A 67 -12.72 46.38 60.75
N TYR A 68 -13.69 47.30 60.98
CA TYR A 68 -13.61 48.74 61.29
C TYR A 68 -13.46 49.68 60.08
N GLU A 69 -14.19 50.76 59.93
CA GLU A 69 -14.74 51.73 60.86
C GLU A 69 -15.75 52.61 60.17
N ASN A 70 -16.72 53.01 60.92
CA ASN A 70 -17.84 53.89 60.72
C ASN A 70 -17.39 55.34 60.45
N LYS A 71 -17.83 56.00 59.40
CA LYS A 71 -17.99 57.46 59.39
C LYS A 71 -19.23 57.84 58.62
N GLU A 72 -20.23 58.16 59.34
CA GLU A 72 -21.41 58.96 58.99
C GLU A 72 -21.02 60.20 58.19
N LYS A 73 -21.48 60.37 56.98
CA LYS A 73 -21.63 61.66 56.28
C LYS A 73 -22.93 61.70 55.50
N LYS A 74 -23.76 62.56 55.97
CA LYS A 74 -24.99 63.15 55.44
C LYS A 74 -25.23 62.96 53.95
N GLN A 75 -26.41 62.46 53.63
CA GLN A 75 -27.06 62.48 52.37
C GLN A 75 -27.32 63.87 51.82
N PRO A 76 -27.12 64.10 50.52
CA PRO A 76 -27.99 64.99 49.75
C PRO A 76 -29.00 64.14 49.00
N ALA A 77 -30.25 64.55 49.16
CA ALA A 77 -31.39 63.97 48.45
C ALA A 77 -31.16 63.94 46.94
N ASN A 78 -30.88 62.73 46.43
CA ASN A 78 -30.73 62.51 44.97
C ASN A 78 -32.10 62.16 44.40
N LYS A 79 -32.71 63.11 43.68
CA LYS A 79 -33.85 62.90 42.83
C LYS A 79 -33.48 61.73 41.86
N SER A 80 -33.99 60.54 42.12
CA SER A 80 -33.77 59.36 41.30
C SER A 80 -34.32 59.62 39.90
N ASN A 81 -33.42 59.86 38.97
CA ASN A 81 -33.70 60.11 37.58
C ASN A 81 -34.15 58.74 36.96
N LYS A 82 -35.46 58.44 37.07
CA LYS A 82 -36.07 57.22 36.51
C LYS A 82 -35.82 57.07 35.00
N TRP A 83 -35.42 58.14 34.34
CA TRP A 83 -35.09 58.21 32.92
C TRP A 83 -33.72 57.59 32.61
N SER A 84 -32.75 57.79 33.50
CA SER A 84 -31.40 57.22 33.29
C SER A 84 -31.38 55.68 33.37
N ARG A 85 -32.23 55.06 34.19
CA ARG A 85 -32.33 53.61 34.29
C ARG A 85 -32.86 52.99 32.97
N LYS A 86 -33.88 53.59 32.37
CA LYS A 86 -34.41 53.09 31.08
C LYS A 86 -33.38 53.18 29.97
N ILE A 87 -32.61 54.26 29.88
CA ILE A 87 -31.54 54.44 28.90
C ILE A 87 -30.42 53.40 29.12
N ILE A 88 -30.03 53.12 30.36
CA ILE A 88 -29.03 52.12 30.65
C ILE A 88 -29.50 50.71 30.23
N PHE A 89 -30.76 50.33 30.50
CA PHE A 89 -31.33 49.06 30.08
C PHE A 89 -31.38 48.92 28.56
N THR A 90 -31.77 49.94 27.82
CA THR A 90 -31.79 49.94 26.34
C THR A 90 -30.39 49.80 25.77
N LEU A 91 -29.39 50.46 26.31
CA LEU A 91 -27.99 50.31 25.93
C LEU A 91 -27.45 48.93 26.19
N LEU A 92 -27.70 48.34 27.36
CA LEU A 92 -27.29 46.98 27.69
C LEU A 92 -27.94 45.95 26.74
N PHE A 93 -29.23 46.15 26.45
CA PHE A 93 -29.94 45.28 25.53
C PHE A 93 -29.39 45.36 24.08
N ALA A 94 -29.06 46.58 23.65
CA ALA A 94 -28.41 46.80 22.34
C ALA A 94 -27.03 46.09 22.25
N ILE A 95 -26.21 46.17 23.32
CA ILE A 95 -24.92 45.51 23.39
C ILE A 95 -25.08 43.99 23.34
N LEU A 96 -26.07 43.42 24.02
CA LEU A 96 -26.38 41.98 23.95
C LEU A 96 -26.81 41.54 22.57
N LEU A 97 -27.62 42.32 21.86
CA LEU A 97 -28.03 42.01 20.51
C LEU A 97 -26.84 42.06 19.53
N ILE A 98 -25.99 43.07 19.65
CA ILE A 98 -24.76 43.17 18.81
C ILE A 98 -23.81 42.01 19.14
N GLY A 99 -23.61 41.68 20.39
CA GLY A 99 -22.77 40.54 20.80
C GLY A 99 -23.29 39.20 20.28
N SER A 100 -24.62 38.98 20.34
CA SER A 100 -25.24 37.74 19.81
C SER A 100 -25.14 37.67 18.30
N PHE A 101 -25.29 38.79 17.59
CA PHE A 101 -25.15 38.84 16.14
C PHE A 101 -23.70 38.57 15.69
N LEU A 102 -22.73 39.15 16.35
CA LEU A 102 -21.30 38.90 16.06
C LEU A 102 -20.92 37.46 16.35
N SER A 103 -21.37 36.90 17.48
CA SER A 103 -21.14 35.47 17.79
C SER A 103 -21.75 34.53 16.80
N PHE A 104 -22.96 34.82 16.34
CA PHE A 104 -23.66 34.02 15.31
C PHE A 104 -22.93 34.13 13.96
N SER A 105 -22.50 35.33 13.56
CA SER A 105 -21.73 35.54 12.33
C SER A 105 -20.40 34.78 12.35
N TRP A 106 -19.69 34.83 13.47
CA TRP A 106 -18.44 34.10 13.66
C TRP A 106 -18.64 32.58 13.63
N TYR A 107 -19.70 32.09 14.26
CA TYR A 107 -20.07 30.67 14.24
C TYR A 107 -20.38 30.18 12.81
N GLN A 108 -21.13 30.96 12.02
CA GLN A 108 -21.42 30.67 10.62
C GLN A 108 -20.14 30.58 9.76
N GLN A 109 -19.21 31.48 10.02
CA GLN A 109 -17.92 31.51 9.29
C GLN A 109 -17.07 30.29 9.63
N TYR A 110 -17.03 29.94 10.93
CA TYR A 110 -16.32 28.73 11.41
C TYR A 110 -16.88 27.44 10.79
N GLN A 111 -18.19 27.32 10.71
CA GLN A 111 -18.83 26.16 10.07
C GLN A 111 -18.48 26.05 8.56
N LYS A 112 -18.42 27.17 7.86
CA LYS A 112 -18.00 27.18 6.44
C LYS A 112 -16.55 26.76 6.27
N GLU A 113 -15.68 27.13 7.15
CA GLU A 113 -14.26 26.71 7.17
C GLU A 113 -14.12 25.21 7.40
N LEU A 114 -14.82 24.64 8.37
CA LEU A 114 -14.81 23.20 8.65
C LEU A 114 -15.24 22.39 7.41
N VAL A 115 -16.31 22.81 6.75
CA VAL A 115 -16.79 22.13 5.52
C VAL A 115 -15.78 22.26 4.38
N ARG A 116 -15.05 23.39 4.28
CA ARG A 116 -13.98 23.56 3.28
C ARG A 116 -12.82 22.60 3.54
N ILE A 117 -12.34 22.52 4.78
CA ILE A 117 -11.26 21.62 5.19
C ILE A 117 -11.63 20.16 4.92
N GLU A 118 -12.84 19.74 5.28
CA GLU A 118 -13.33 18.38 5.03
C GLU A 118 -13.37 18.04 3.53
N ARG A 119 -13.87 18.95 2.71
CA ARG A 119 -13.88 18.78 1.23
C ARG A 119 -12.48 18.74 0.64
N GLN A 120 -11.54 19.50 1.21
CA GLN A 120 -10.15 19.51 0.77
C GLN A 120 -9.48 18.19 1.13
N HIS A 121 -9.62 17.72 2.37
CA HIS A 121 -9.11 16.43 2.81
C HIS A 121 -9.67 15.26 2.00
N HIS A 122 -10.97 15.30 1.65
CA HIS A 122 -11.59 14.30 0.79
C HIS A 122 -10.97 14.31 -0.63
N ARG A 123 -10.79 15.48 -1.23
CA ARG A 123 -10.14 15.62 -2.55
C ARG A 123 -8.72 15.09 -2.54
N ASP A 124 -7.93 15.44 -1.52
CA ASP A 124 -6.54 15.00 -1.40
C ASP A 124 -6.45 13.47 -1.24
N SER A 125 -7.38 12.88 -0.48
CA SER A 125 -7.48 11.42 -0.34
C SER A 125 -7.79 10.73 -1.66
N VAL A 126 -8.74 11.26 -2.43
CA VAL A 126 -9.10 10.72 -3.76
C VAL A 126 -7.95 10.87 -4.75
N MET A 127 -7.24 11.99 -4.74
CA MET A 127 -6.06 12.21 -5.58
C MET A 127 -4.96 11.19 -5.29
N LYS A 128 -4.61 10.97 -4.02
CA LYS A 128 -3.62 9.96 -3.60
C LYS A 128 -3.99 8.55 -4.05
N VAL A 129 -5.25 8.17 -3.94
CA VAL A 129 -5.72 6.85 -4.40
C VAL A 129 -5.59 6.73 -5.92
N ARG A 130 -5.93 7.79 -6.66
CA ARG A 130 -5.78 7.81 -8.13
C ARG A 130 -4.33 7.67 -8.56
N GLU A 131 -3.41 8.42 -7.94
CA GLU A 131 -1.96 8.33 -8.19
C GLU A 131 -1.40 6.93 -7.92
N MET A 132 -1.77 6.34 -6.78
CA MET A 132 -1.38 4.96 -6.46
C MET A 132 -1.90 3.95 -7.49
N LEU A 133 -3.13 4.13 -7.96
CA LEU A 133 -3.72 3.24 -8.97
C LEU A 133 -2.99 3.40 -10.31
N GLN A 134 -2.72 4.62 -10.74
CA GLN A 134 -1.96 4.90 -11.97
C GLN A 134 -0.55 4.29 -11.91
N THR A 135 0.14 4.44 -10.79
CA THR A 135 1.46 3.84 -10.57
C THR A 135 1.43 2.33 -10.67
N LYS A 136 0.43 1.69 -10.04
CA LYS A 136 0.24 0.23 -10.13
C LYS A 136 -0.04 -0.22 -11.56
N LEU A 137 -0.89 0.49 -12.29
CA LEU A 137 -1.19 0.17 -13.69
C LEU A 137 0.05 0.32 -14.58
N ALA A 138 0.84 1.39 -14.40
CA ALA A 138 2.08 1.58 -15.13
C ALA A 138 3.10 0.47 -14.87
N LEU A 139 3.26 0.04 -13.61
CA LEU A 139 4.11 -1.09 -13.24
C LEU A 139 3.64 -2.41 -13.87
N ALA A 140 2.33 -2.68 -13.82
CA ALA A 140 1.76 -3.88 -14.43
C ALA A 140 1.95 -3.90 -15.96
N GLN A 141 1.77 -2.76 -16.62
CA GLN A 141 2.04 -2.63 -18.05
C GLN A 141 3.52 -2.85 -18.38
N LYS A 142 4.43 -2.27 -17.61
CA LYS A 142 5.87 -2.49 -17.75
C LYS A 142 6.23 -3.96 -17.61
N GLN A 143 5.70 -4.62 -16.59
CA GLN A 143 5.91 -6.04 -16.34
C GLN A 143 5.41 -6.90 -17.52
N LYS A 144 4.21 -6.60 -18.02
CA LYS A 144 3.64 -7.31 -19.18
C LYS A 144 4.50 -7.13 -20.45
N ARG A 145 5.03 -5.92 -20.68
CA ARG A 145 5.96 -5.68 -21.80
C ARG A 145 7.23 -6.51 -21.68
N ILE A 146 7.85 -6.56 -20.49
CA ILE A 146 9.04 -7.37 -20.23
C ILE A 146 8.73 -8.85 -20.50
N GLN A 147 7.62 -9.37 -20.03
CA GLN A 147 7.20 -10.76 -20.25
C GLN A 147 7.01 -11.06 -21.74
N THR A 148 6.38 -10.15 -22.49
CA THR A 148 6.21 -10.29 -23.93
C THR A 148 7.55 -10.31 -24.66
N MET A 149 8.45 -9.39 -24.33
CA MET A 149 9.80 -9.33 -24.92
C MET A 149 10.60 -10.60 -24.59
N ALA A 150 10.51 -11.10 -23.37
CA ALA A 150 11.14 -12.34 -22.95
C ALA A 150 10.60 -13.57 -23.70
N CYS A 151 9.30 -13.65 -23.88
CA CYS A 151 8.70 -14.73 -24.70
C CYS A 151 9.17 -14.66 -26.16
N THR A 152 9.25 -13.46 -26.73
CA THR A 152 9.76 -13.25 -28.09
C THR A 152 11.22 -13.64 -28.20
N PHE A 153 12.05 -13.24 -27.24
CA PHE A 153 13.46 -13.63 -27.17
C PHE A 153 13.61 -15.15 -27.13
N LEU A 154 12.93 -15.83 -26.20
CA LEU A 154 13.00 -17.28 -26.10
C LEU A 154 12.51 -17.98 -27.36
N ARG A 155 11.42 -17.48 -27.95
CA ARG A 155 10.94 -18.05 -29.23
C ARG A 155 12.02 -17.94 -30.31
N SER A 156 12.65 -16.79 -30.48
CA SER A 156 13.74 -16.60 -31.43
C SER A 156 14.95 -17.46 -31.09
N PHE A 157 15.33 -17.57 -29.82
CA PHE A 157 16.41 -18.46 -29.41
C PHE A 157 16.13 -19.93 -29.78
N TYR A 158 14.96 -20.46 -29.50
CA TYR A 158 14.59 -21.81 -29.83
C TYR A 158 14.58 -22.06 -31.36
N LEU A 159 14.02 -21.11 -32.11
CA LEU A 159 14.00 -21.23 -33.57
C LEU A 159 15.41 -21.26 -34.17
N ASN A 160 16.29 -20.40 -33.67
CA ASN A 160 17.60 -20.19 -34.31
C ASN A 160 18.72 -21.07 -33.72
N ALA A 161 18.66 -21.38 -32.41
CA ALA A 161 19.72 -22.15 -31.78
C ALA A 161 19.41 -23.64 -31.62
N ILE A 162 18.13 -23.99 -31.45
CA ILE A 162 17.75 -25.38 -31.14
C ILE A 162 17.17 -26.10 -32.37
N LEU A 163 16.24 -25.45 -33.07
CA LEU A 163 15.45 -26.10 -34.12
C LEU A 163 16.03 -25.92 -35.53
N SER A 164 16.95 -24.98 -35.73
CA SER A 164 17.54 -24.71 -37.08
C SER A 164 18.70 -25.63 -37.44
N GLY A 165 19.26 -26.36 -36.45
CA GLY A 165 20.50 -27.13 -36.65
C GLY A 165 21.75 -26.24 -36.82
N ALA A 166 21.67 -24.95 -36.49
CA ALA A 166 22.81 -24.02 -36.54
C ALA A 166 23.87 -24.37 -35.50
N ASP A 167 25.09 -23.89 -35.71
CA ASP A 167 26.16 -24.03 -34.73
C ASP A 167 25.79 -23.33 -33.41
N VAL A 168 25.62 -24.11 -32.37
CA VAL A 168 25.19 -23.63 -31.03
C VAL A 168 26.20 -22.71 -30.39
N THR A 169 27.46 -22.74 -30.77
CA THR A 169 28.53 -21.90 -30.23
C THR A 169 28.23 -20.40 -30.43
N GLN A 170 27.54 -20.05 -31.50
CA GLN A 170 27.11 -18.66 -31.79
C GLN A 170 26.10 -18.15 -30.79
N TYR A 171 25.42 -19.03 -30.06
CA TYR A 171 24.38 -18.68 -29.10
C TYR A 171 24.84 -18.76 -27.65
N GLU A 172 26.07 -19.20 -27.38
CA GLU A 172 26.66 -19.19 -26.04
C GLU A 172 26.70 -17.80 -25.35
N PRO A 173 26.84 -16.68 -26.08
CA PRO A 173 26.73 -15.35 -25.45
C PRO A 173 25.37 -15.02 -24.85
N TYR A 174 24.31 -15.78 -25.19
CA TYR A 174 22.98 -15.65 -24.61
C TYR A 174 22.80 -16.46 -23.32
N LEU A 175 23.80 -17.23 -22.92
CA LEU A 175 23.79 -18.03 -21.70
C LEU A 175 24.57 -17.32 -20.58
N THR A 176 24.07 -17.39 -19.34
CA THR A 176 24.87 -17.01 -18.17
C THR A 176 25.93 -18.09 -17.89
N ASN A 177 26.93 -17.75 -17.06
CA ASN A 177 27.90 -18.73 -16.59
C ASN A 177 27.24 -19.89 -15.81
N ASN A 178 26.09 -19.63 -15.15
CA ASN A 178 25.33 -20.66 -14.47
C ASN A 178 24.76 -21.66 -15.48
N CYS A 179 24.12 -21.18 -16.52
CA CYS A 179 23.55 -22.04 -17.57
C CYS A 179 24.64 -22.83 -18.31
N LYS A 180 25.79 -22.20 -18.62
CA LYS A 180 26.94 -22.89 -19.24
C LYS A 180 27.47 -24.02 -18.36
N ARG A 181 27.53 -23.81 -17.05
CA ARG A 181 27.93 -24.85 -16.10
C ARG A 181 26.94 -26.01 -16.02
N ILE A 182 25.65 -25.76 -16.16
CA ILE A 182 24.63 -26.82 -16.25
C ILE A 182 24.79 -27.61 -17.54
N LEU A 183 25.07 -26.92 -18.64
CA LEU A 183 25.24 -27.53 -19.98
C LEU A 183 26.47 -28.41 -20.09
N TYR A 184 27.61 -27.89 -19.64
CA TYR A 184 28.93 -28.47 -19.89
C TYR A 184 29.57 -29.08 -18.64
N GLY A 185 28.94 -28.97 -17.47
CA GLY A 185 29.56 -29.36 -16.19
C GLY A 185 30.59 -28.34 -15.70
N ASN A 186 31.35 -28.75 -14.65
CA ASN A 186 32.42 -27.95 -14.10
C ASN A 186 33.80 -28.23 -14.75
N ASP A 187 33.83 -29.13 -15.74
CA ASP A 187 35.08 -29.57 -16.35
C ASP A 187 35.50 -28.59 -17.45
N GLU A 188 36.60 -27.89 -17.24
CA GLU A 188 37.21 -27.05 -18.28
C GLU A 188 37.72 -27.83 -19.49
N ASN A 189 37.77 -29.15 -19.38
CA ASN A 189 38.17 -30.09 -20.42
C ASN A 189 37.02 -30.75 -21.19
N ALA A 190 35.78 -30.28 -21.02
CA ALA A 190 34.61 -30.76 -21.75
C ALA A 190 34.64 -30.45 -23.29
N PHE A 191 35.85 -30.37 -23.88
CA PHE A 191 36.06 -30.12 -25.29
C PHE A 191 35.58 -31.30 -26.21
N ASP A 192 35.39 -32.50 -25.61
CA ASP A 192 34.95 -33.67 -26.34
C ASP A 192 33.45 -33.95 -26.29
N LEU A 193 32.70 -33.17 -25.54
CA LEU A 193 31.24 -33.28 -25.51
C LEU A 193 30.71 -32.71 -26.84
N ASP A 194 29.90 -33.52 -27.55
CA ASP A 194 29.08 -33.03 -28.63
C ASP A 194 28.14 -31.92 -28.09
N LYS A 195 28.56 -30.69 -28.29
CA LYS A 195 27.83 -29.49 -27.79
C LYS A 195 26.39 -29.48 -28.27
N GLN A 196 26.15 -29.95 -29.50
CA GLN A 196 24.82 -30.03 -30.07
C GLN A 196 23.91 -30.95 -29.25
N SER A 197 24.43 -32.15 -28.89
CA SER A 197 23.70 -33.10 -28.05
C SER A 197 23.44 -32.58 -26.66
N ALA A 198 24.40 -31.86 -26.03
CA ALA A 198 24.20 -31.25 -24.74
C ALA A 198 23.10 -30.16 -24.75
N TRP A 199 23.10 -29.31 -25.77
CA TRP A 199 22.05 -28.32 -25.96
C TRP A 199 20.70 -28.94 -26.21
N TRP A 200 20.64 -29.98 -27.05
CA TRP A 200 19.40 -30.70 -27.31
C TRP A 200 18.85 -31.37 -26.01
N GLY A 201 19.72 -31.97 -25.23
CA GLY A 201 19.37 -32.59 -23.96
C GLY A 201 18.74 -31.60 -22.97
N LEU A 202 19.27 -30.35 -22.90
CA LEU A 202 18.76 -29.34 -21.99
C LEU A 202 17.52 -28.62 -22.52
N PHE A 203 17.50 -28.28 -23.82
CA PHE A 203 16.47 -27.41 -24.40
C PHE A 203 15.50 -28.17 -25.36
N GLY A 204 15.91 -29.29 -25.88
CA GLY A 204 15.14 -30.04 -26.88
C GLY A 204 14.02 -30.90 -26.31
N THR A 205 13.58 -31.87 -27.10
CA THR A 205 12.57 -32.88 -26.75
C THR A 205 13.22 -34.21 -26.40
N LEU A 206 12.53 -35.03 -25.64
CA LEU A 206 12.97 -36.41 -25.35
C LEU A 206 12.95 -37.30 -26.60
N SER A 207 12.05 -37.01 -27.53
CA SER A 207 11.91 -37.75 -28.81
C SER A 207 12.95 -37.39 -29.87
N GLY A 208 13.83 -36.40 -29.59
CA GLY A 208 14.80 -35.91 -30.58
C GLY A 208 14.18 -34.98 -31.63
N LEU A 209 14.95 -34.69 -32.69
CA LEU A 209 14.54 -33.81 -33.81
C LEU A 209 14.03 -34.65 -35.00
N GLU A 210 12.84 -35.24 -34.82
CA GLU A 210 12.25 -36.08 -35.91
C GLU A 210 11.49 -35.23 -36.94
N ASN A 211 10.76 -34.23 -36.51
CA ASN A 211 9.96 -33.34 -37.35
C ASN A 211 10.15 -31.86 -36.99
N ALA A 212 11.21 -31.27 -37.52
CA ALA A 212 11.58 -29.88 -37.26
C ALA A 212 10.47 -28.89 -37.62
N ASP A 213 9.81 -29.08 -38.76
CA ASP A 213 8.75 -28.18 -39.22
C ASP A 213 7.53 -28.19 -38.29
N GLU A 214 7.20 -29.36 -37.76
CA GLU A 214 6.12 -29.48 -36.81
C GLU A 214 6.48 -28.85 -35.46
N LEU A 215 7.69 -29.06 -34.98
CA LEU A 215 8.20 -28.40 -33.75
C LEU A 215 8.18 -26.88 -33.90
N ILE A 216 8.62 -26.34 -35.05
CA ILE A 216 8.62 -24.89 -35.33
C ILE A 216 7.19 -24.34 -35.32
N ARG A 217 6.24 -24.99 -35.99
CA ARG A 217 4.83 -24.57 -36.02
C ARG A 217 4.18 -24.62 -34.66
N ASN A 218 4.49 -25.64 -33.87
CA ASN A 218 3.87 -25.91 -32.59
C ASN A 218 4.62 -25.33 -31.39
N LEU A 219 5.77 -24.68 -31.60
CA LEU A 219 6.52 -24.00 -30.53
C LEU A 219 5.66 -22.94 -29.84
N ARG A 220 5.45 -23.09 -28.55
CA ARG A 220 4.74 -22.14 -27.72
C ARG A 220 5.61 -21.74 -26.55
N VAL A 221 5.73 -20.44 -26.34
CA VAL A 221 6.43 -19.84 -25.18
C VAL A 221 5.45 -19.01 -24.38
N SER A 222 5.43 -19.21 -23.09
CA SER A 222 4.55 -18.47 -22.18
C SER A 222 5.27 -18.15 -20.86
N TYR A 223 4.90 -17.04 -20.24
CA TYR A 223 5.32 -16.74 -18.88
C TYR A 223 4.77 -17.81 -17.91
N TYR A 224 5.58 -18.25 -16.97
CA TYR A 224 5.19 -19.22 -15.95
C TYR A 224 5.11 -18.56 -14.56
N GLU A 225 6.25 -18.22 -13.96
CA GLU A 225 6.29 -17.53 -12.69
C GLU A 225 7.65 -16.81 -12.49
N LYS A 226 7.68 -15.68 -11.81
CA LYS A 226 8.90 -14.90 -11.54
C LYS A 226 9.73 -14.66 -12.82
N ASP A 227 10.88 -15.34 -12.93
CA ASP A 227 11.77 -15.26 -14.09
C ASP A 227 11.75 -16.52 -14.94
N TRP A 228 10.81 -17.43 -14.69
CA TRP A 228 10.64 -18.67 -15.39
C TRP A 228 9.61 -18.57 -16.50
N TYR A 229 9.92 -19.19 -17.62
CA TYR A 229 9.10 -19.27 -18.81
C TYR A 229 8.92 -20.73 -19.20
N LYS A 230 7.74 -21.08 -19.68
CA LYS A 230 7.41 -22.42 -20.15
C LYS A 230 7.52 -22.43 -21.66
N VAL A 231 8.36 -23.33 -22.17
CA VAL A 231 8.48 -23.63 -23.58
C VAL A 231 7.85 -24.99 -23.82
N ARG A 232 6.94 -25.07 -24.79
CA ARG A 232 6.31 -26.31 -25.23
C ARG A 232 6.78 -26.61 -26.64
N LEU A 233 7.21 -27.85 -26.83
CA LEU A 233 7.67 -28.42 -28.08
C LEU A 233 6.77 -29.62 -28.40
N SER A 234 6.08 -29.62 -29.52
CA SER A 234 5.15 -30.70 -29.88
C SER A 234 5.44 -31.21 -31.28
N GLN A 235 5.61 -32.54 -31.39
CA GLN A 235 5.75 -33.28 -32.66
C GLN A 235 5.11 -34.68 -32.54
N ASN A 236 4.55 -35.18 -33.59
CA ASN A 236 3.99 -36.55 -33.67
C ASN A 236 2.98 -36.82 -32.56
N GLY A 237 2.17 -35.82 -32.15
CA GLY A 237 1.20 -35.96 -31.08
C GLY A 237 1.80 -35.94 -29.66
N THR A 238 3.12 -35.93 -29.52
CA THR A 238 3.81 -35.83 -28.21
C THR A 238 4.15 -34.39 -27.90
N THR A 239 4.02 -33.97 -26.62
CA THR A 239 4.35 -32.64 -26.17
C THR A 239 5.32 -32.69 -25.02
N ASP A 240 6.47 -32.09 -25.19
CA ASP A 240 7.46 -31.87 -24.17
C ASP A 240 7.39 -30.43 -23.61
N GLN A 241 7.75 -30.27 -22.36
CA GLN A 241 7.77 -28.97 -21.71
C GLN A 241 9.13 -28.73 -21.08
N ARG A 242 9.67 -27.54 -21.31
CA ARG A 242 10.89 -27.06 -20.65
C ARG A 242 10.55 -25.80 -19.87
N LEU A 243 11.11 -25.68 -18.68
CA LEU A 243 11.09 -24.44 -17.91
C LEU A 243 12.45 -23.76 -18.12
N VAL A 244 12.43 -22.55 -18.61
CA VAL A 244 13.63 -21.76 -18.88
C VAL A 244 13.61 -20.51 -18.02
N LYS A 245 14.67 -20.30 -17.26
CA LYS A 245 14.85 -19.11 -16.43
C LYS A 245 15.63 -18.05 -17.17
N LEU A 246 15.11 -16.85 -17.18
CA LEU A 246 15.78 -15.70 -17.78
C LEU A 246 16.31 -14.75 -16.72
N LYS A 247 17.46 -14.16 -17.01
CA LYS A 247 18.06 -13.05 -16.26
C LYS A 247 18.21 -11.85 -17.17
N ILE A 248 17.87 -10.68 -16.67
CA ILE A 248 18.07 -9.42 -17.39
C ILE A 248 19.38 -8.82 -16.93
N VAL A 249 20.30 -8.62 -17.87
CA VAL A 249 21.62 -7.98 -17.61
C VAL A 249 21.73 -6.75 -18.52
N GLY A 250 21.66 -5.59 -17.90
CA GLY A 250 21.54 -4.33 -18.65
C GLY A 250 20.24 -4.33 -19.46
N ASN A 251 20.33 -4.37 -20.78
CA ASN A 251 19.19 -4.33 -21.68
C ASN A 251 19.01 -5.65 -22.46
N LYS A 252 19.67 -6.73 -22.03
CA LYS A 252 19.67 -8.03 -22.71
C LYS A 252 19.06 -9.12 -21.84
N PHE A 253 18.36 -10.05 -22.47
CA PHE A 253 17.94 -11.29 -21.84
C PHE A 253 19.05 -12.32 -21.97
N LEU A 254 19.37 -13.01 -20.88
CA LEU A 254 20.25 -14.16 -20.84
C LEU A 254 19.50 -15.35 -20.24
N ILE A 255 19.77 -16.54 -20.73
CA ILE A 255 19.26 -17.79 -20.16
C ILE A 255 20.15 -18.15 -18.97
N ASP A 256 19.53 -18.30 -17.79
CA ASP A 256 20.22 -18.57 -16.54
C ASP A 256 20.14 -20.03 -16.12
N ASP A 257 19.02 -20.70 -16.45
CA ASP A 257 18.74 -22.09 -16.09
C ASP A 257 17.70 -22.67 -17.04
N ALA A 258 17.71 -23.98 -17.20
CA ALA A 258 16.68 -24.72 -17.91
C ALA A 258 16.47 -26.11 -17.28
N ARG A 259 15.24 -26.61 -17.28
CA ARG A 259 14.86 -27.89 -16.72
C ARG A 259 13.56 -28.43 -17.28
#